data_203f71afaf33e402ebf41937dd1dccf1
#
_entry.id   203f71afaf33e402ebf41937dd1dccf1
#
_cell.length_a   1.000
_cell.length_b   1.000
_cell.length_c   1.000
_cell.angle_alpha   90.00
_cell.angle_beta   90.00
_cell.angle_gamma   90.00
#
_symmetry.space_group_name_H-M   'P 1'
#
loop_
_entity.id
_entity.type
_entity.pdbx_description
1 polymer ?
#
loop_
_entity_poly.entity_id
_entity_poly.type
_entity_poly.pdbx_seq_one_letter_code
_entity_poly.pdbx_strand_id
1 'polypeptide(L)'
;MDYRIETPTILRDFLTYHETIQAHSQKTVDEYFLDLRTFFRFLKLDRGCVPRRTEFDEISILDVDLDFVRSVTLTDVYSFMNYL
;
A
#
# COMPACT_ATOMS: atom_id res chain seq x y z
N MET A 1 12.43 -10.48 -1.77
CA MET A 1 12.26 -9.09 -1.31
C MET A 1 11.75 -9.08 0.12
N ASP A 2 12.35 -8.27 0.97
CA ASP A 2 11.87 -8.13 2.35
C ASP A 2 11.01 -6.87 2.46
N TYR A 3 9.70 -7.05 2.33
CA TYR A 3 8.75 -5.94 2.41
C TYR A 3 8.53 -5.48 3.86
N ARG A 4 9.02 -6.21 4.85
CA ARG A 4 8.73 -5.93 6.27
C ARG A 4 9.28 -4.59 6.73
N ILE A 5 10.39 -4.15 6.14
CA ILE A 5 11.02 -2.87 6.48
C ILE A 5 10.16 -1.69 6.06
N GLU A 6 9.44 -1.81 4.93
CA GLU A 6 8.62 -0.74 4.36
C GLU A 6 7.15 -0.83 4.75
N THR A 7 6.73 -1.92 5.42
CA THR A 7 5.32 -2.25 5.56
C THR A 7 4.79 -1.78 6.91
N PRO A 8 3.72 -0.97 6.94
CA PRO A 8 3.04 -0.67 8.21
C PRO A 8 2.45 -1.93 8.82
N THR A 9 2.29 -1.93 10.14
CA THR A 9 1.84 -3.12 10.89
C THR A 9 0.56 -3.70 10.34
N ILE A 10 -0.42 -2.86 10.01
CA ILE A 10 -1.71 -3.34 9.51
C ILE A 10 -1.60 -4.14 8.21
N LEU A 11 -0.72 -3.69 7.30
CA LEU A 11 -0.50 -4.40 6.05
C LEU A 11 0.39 -5.62 6.24
N ARG A 12 1.31 -5.57 7.18
CA ARG A 12 2.15 -6.72 7.53
C ARG A 12 1.30 -7.87 8.02
N ASP A 13 0.32 -7.60 8.87
CA ASP A 13 -0.59 -8.63 9.38
C ASP A 13 -1.42 -9.23 8.25
N PHE A 14 -1.91 -8.41 7.34
CA PHE A 14 -2.64 -8.88 6.15
C PHE A 14 -1.77 -9.81 5.29
N LEU A 15 -0.54 -9.40 5.01
CA LEU A 15 0.37 -10.19 4.17
C LEU A 15 0.77 -11.49 4.86
N THR A 16 1.01 -11.45 6.17
CA THR A 16 1.32 -12.66 6.95
C THR A 16 0.15 -13.64 6.92
N TYR A 17 -1.09 -13.14 7.04
CA TYR A 17 -2.28 -13.98 6.95
C TYR A 17 -2.32 -14.71 5.60
N HIS A 18 -2.10 -14.00 4.50
CA HIS A 18 -2.13 -14.61 3.18
C HIS A 18 -0.99 -15.61 2.96
N GLU A 19 0.17 -15.36 3.54
CA GLU A 19 1.30 -16.28 3.43
C GLU A 19 1.10 -17.55 4.26
N THR A 20 0.64 -17.41 5.51
CA THR A 20 0.60 -18.53 6.47
C THR A 20 -0.74 -19.25 6.50
N ILE A 21 -1.84 -18.53 6.49
CA ILE A 21 -3.19 -19.10 6.65
C ILE A 21 -3.79 -19.48 5.30
N GLN A 22 -3.68 -18.61 4.30
CA GLN A 22 -4.19 -18.88 2.96
C GLN A 22 -3.19 -19.66 2.10
N ALA A 23 -1.98 -19.89 2.61
CA ALA A 23 -0.94 -20.67 1.94
C ALA A 23 -0.59 -20.15 0.53
N HIS A 24 -0.66 -18.85 0.30
CA HIS A 24 -0.21 -18.26 -0.95
C HIS A 24 1.31 -18.32 -1.07
N SER A 25 1.82 -18.41 -2.30
CA SER A 25 3.25 -18.43 -2.54
C SER A 25 3.88 -17.08 -2.14
N GLN A 26 5.17 -17.11 -1.85
CA GLN A 26 5.95 -15.89 -1.55
C GLN A 26 5.85 -14.89 -2.71
N LYS A 27 5.89 -15.37 -3.94
CA LYS A 27 5.75 -14.50 -5.12
C LYS A 27 4.40 -13.77 -5.12
N THR A 28 3.32 -14.47 -4.82
CA THR A 28 1.99 -13.87 -4.76
C THR A 28 1.90 -12.82 -3.65
N VAL A 29 2.46 -13.12 -2.48
CA VAL A 29 2.49 -12.18 -1.36
C VAL A 29 3.30 -10.94 -1.70
N ASP A 30 4.44 -11.10 -2.37
CA ASP A 30 5.26 -9.97 -2.83
C ASP A 30 4.49 -9.10 -3.82
N GLU A 31 3.72 -9.68 -4.72
CA GLU A 31 2.90 -8.94 -5.67
C GLU A 31 1.79 -8.16 -4.95
N TYR A 32 1.14 -8.75 -3.95
CA TYR A 32 0.18 -8.02 -3.12
C TYR A 32 0.81 -6.81 -2.45
N PHE A 33 2.01 -6.98 -1.90
CA PHE A 33 2.71 -5.86 -1.27
C PHE A 33 2.98 -4.75 -2.27
N LEU A 34 3.49 -5.08 -3.45
CA LEU A 34 3.80 -4.08 -4.47
C LEU A 34 2.56 -3.31 -4.91
N ASP A 35 1.45 -3.99 -5.09
CA ASP A 35 0.20 -3.37 -5.49
C ASP A 35 -0.34 -2.44 -4.39
N LEU A 36 -0.31 -2.90 -3.15
CA LEU A 36 -0.75 -2.10 -2.00
C LEU A 36 0.15 -0.88 -1.81
N ARG A 37 1.47 -1.05 -1.93
CA ARG A 37 2.41 0.07 -1.83
C ARG A 37 2.12 1.12 -2.90
N THR A 38 1.93 0.70 -4.13
CA THR A 38 1.64 1.60 -5.25
C THR A 38 0.36 2.38 -4.98
N PHE A 39 -0.69 1.71 -4.53
CA PHE A 39 -1.96 2.33 -4.23
C PHE A 39 -1.84 3.37 -3.11
N PHE A 40 -1.21 3.02 -2.00
CA PHE A 40 -1.08 3.95 -0.87
C PHE A 40 -0.14 5.12 -1.17
N ARG A 41 0.91 4.90 -1.97
CA ARG A 41 1.75 5.99 -2.47
C ARG A 41 0.93 6.96 -3.31
N PHE A 42 0.10 6.43 -4.20
CA PHE A 42 -0.80 7.25 -5.01
C PHE A 42 -1.73 8.07 -4.12
N LEU A 43 -2.36 7.46 -3.13
CA LEU A 43 -3.29 8.17 -2.25
C LEU A 43 -2.58 9.29 -1.49
N LYS A 44 -1.38 9.07 -1.01
CA LYS A 44 -0.61 10.11 -0.31
C LYS A 44 -0.32 11.29 -1.22
N LEU A 45 0.06 11.02 -2.45
CA LEU A 45 0.32 12.06 -3.43
C LEU A 45 -0.96 12.81 -3.81
N ASP A 46 -2.03 12.08 -4.09
CA ASP A 46 -3.32 12.64 -4.49
C ASP A 46 -3.95 13.50 -3.40
N ARG A 47 -3.81 13.10 -2.14
CA ARG A 47 -4.35 13.81 -0.97
C ARG A 47 -3.46 14.94 -0.47
N GLY A 48 -2.29 15.13 -1.08
CA GLY A 48 -1.35 16.15 -0.62
C GLY A 48 -0.65 15.83 0.68
N CYS A 49 -0.56 14.55 1.06
CA CYS A 49 0.17 14.13 2.25
C CYS A 49 1.67 14.30 2.09
N VAL A 50 2.15 14.41 0.85
CA VAL A 50 3.55 14.66 0.52
C VAL A 50 3.60 15.77 -0.53
N PRO A 51 4.75 16.49 -0.67
CA PRO A 51 4.90 17.48 -1.72
C PRO A 51 4.73 16.86 -3.11
N ARG A 52 4.09 17.59 -4.03
CA ARG A 52 3.84 17.11 -5.39
C ARG A 52 5.10 16.68 -6.14
N ARG A 53 6.23 17.29 -5.82
CA ARG A 53 7.52 17.00 -6.44
C ARG A 53 8.23 15.80 -5.84
N THR A 54 7.64 15.15 -4.82
CA THR A 54 8.23 13.97 -4.22
C THR A 54 8.28 12.85 -5.25
N GLU A 55 9.45 12.22 -5.39
CA GLU A 55 9.59 11.06 -6.25
C GLU A 55 8.67 9.94 -5.75
N PHE A 56 7.90 9.35 -6.66
CA PHE A 56 6.90 8.35 -6.29
C PHE A 56 7.52 7.21 -5.48
N ASP A 57 8.71 6.75 -5.88
CA ASP A 57 9.39 5.63 -5.23
C ASP A 57 9.91 5.97 -3.83
N GLU A 58 9.98 7.25 -3.50
CA GLU A 58 10.45 7.72 -2.18
C GLU A 58 9.32 7.94 -1.20
N ILE A 59 8.07 7.83 -1.63
CA ILE A 59 6.92 8.00 -0.74
C ILE A 59 6.84 6.81 0.21
N SER A 60 6.99 7.08 1.52
CA SER A 60 6.88 6.04 2.54
C SER A 60 5.42 5.74 2.85
N ILE A 61 5.11 4.45 3.08
CA ILE A 61 3.79 4.02 3.54
C ILE A 61 3.83 3.49 4.97
N LEU A 62 4.95 3.65 5.67
CA LEU A 62 5.11 3.12 7.03
C LEU A 62 4.12 3.69 8.04
N ASP A 63 3.63 4.89 7.80
CA ASP A 63 2.67 5.57 8.68
C ASP A 63 1.20 5.30 8.32
N VAL A 64 0.96 4.45 7.33
CA VAL A 64 -0.41 4.04 6.99
C VAL A 64 -0.98 3.21 8.14
N ASP A 65 -2.05 3.69 8.74
CA ASP A 65 -2.70 3.05 9.86
C ASP A 65 -4.14 2.65 9.51
N LEU A 66 -4.87 2.11 10.49
CA LEU A 66 -6.24 1.67 10.29
C LEU A 66 -7.15 2.83 9.86
N ASP A 67 -6.95 4.01 10.44
CA ASP A 67 -7.76 5.18 10.08
C ASP A 67 -7.53 5.59 8.63
N PHE A 68 -6.28 5.54 8.18
CA PHE A 68 -5.97 5.81 6.78
C PHE A 68 -6.65 4.80 5.85
N VAL A 69 -6.58 3.51 6.20
CA VAL A 69 -7.22 2.46 5.41
C VAL A 69 -8.75 2.66 5.38
N ARG A 70 -9.35 2.98 6.52
CA ARG A 70 -10.80 3.24 6.60
C ARG A 70 -11.23 4.46 5.80
N SER A 71 -10.34 5.38 5.55
CA SER A 71 -10.64 6.60 4.79
C SER A 71 -10.73 6.36 3.27
N VAL A 72 -10.32 5.19 2.80
CA VAL A 72 -10.34 4.86 1.37
C VAL A 72 -11.78 4.77 0.88
N THR A 73 -12.07 5.45 -0.22
CA THR A 73 -13.40 5.48 -0.83
C THR A 73 -13.38 4.83 -2.20
N LEU A 74 -14.56 4.55 -2.74
CA LEU A 74 -14.69 4.05 -4.10
C LEU A 74 -14.14 5.07 -5.11
N THR A 75 -14.32 6.36 -4.84
CA THR A 75 -13.75 7.43 -5.68
C THR A 75 -12.23 7.36 -5.71
N ASP A 76 -11.59 7.07 -4.57
CA ASP A 76 -10.13 6.87 -4.51
C ASP A 76 -9.69 5.74 -5.43
N VAL A 77 -10.42 4.63 -5.43
CA VAL A 77 -10.12 3.48 -6.28
C VAL A 77 -10.24 3.86 -7.75
N TYR A 78 -11.30 4.56 -8.13
CA TYR A 78 -11.48 5.03 -9.50
C TYR A 78 -10.37 6.00 -9.92
N SER A 79 -9.99 6.91 -9.04
CA SER A 79 -8.89 7.86 -9.31
C SER A 79 -7.57 7.12 -9.54
N PHE A 80 -7.32 6.08 -8.76
CA PHE A 80 -6.14 5.24 -8.93
C PHE A 80 -6.15 4.51 -10.27
N MET A 81 -7.28 3.94 -10.66
CA MET A 81 -7.41 3.26 -11.94
C MET A 81 -7.16 4.22 -13.12
N ASN A 82 -7.61 5.46 -13.00
CA ASN A 82 -7.34 6.49 -14.01
C ASN A 82 -5.87 6.90 -14.04
N TYR A 83 -5.20 6.86 -12.89
CA TYR A 83 -3.78 7.18 -12.79
C TYR A 83 -2.91 6.13 -13.49
N LEU A 84 -3.31 4.86 -13.40
CA LEU A 84 -2.60 3.78 -14.07
C LEU A 84 -2.75 3.88 -15.59
#